data_b52bb57a1b37bb55384b896e2932b713
#
_entry.id   b52bb57a1b37bb55384b896e2932b713
#
_cell.length_a   1.000
_cell.length_b   1.000
_cell.length_c   1.000
_cell.angle_alpha   90.00
_cell.angle_beta   90.00
_cell.angle_gamma   90.00
#
_symmetry.space_group_name_H-M   'P 1'
#
loop_
_entity.id
_entity.type
_entity.pdbx_description
1 polymer ?
#
loop_
_entity_poly.entity_id
_entity_poly.type
_entity_poly.pdbx_seq_one_letter_code
_entity_poly.pdbx_strand_id
1 'polypeptide(L)'
;MHDCSVATGDAWLRAHVAPLLRSPELRGGVVVVVFDEGTSDTGGGGRIEALALGPTVRHGSRFTKATNHYGLLRTIEDAWGLPRLAFSRTGTPIGGIWKK
;
A
#
# COMPACT_ATOMS: atom_id res chain seq x y z
N MET A 1 6.47 10.49 -9.31
CA MET A 1 5.70 11.17 -10.37
C MET A 1 6.65 11.53 -11.48
N HIS A 2 6.76 10.66 -12.47
CA HIS A 2 7.68 10.90 -13.58
C HIS A 2 7.16 11.98 -14.54
N ASP A 3 5.89 11.89 -14.88
CA ASP A 3 5.31 12.60 -16.01
C ASP A 3 4.42 13.77 -15.61
N CYS A 4 4.29 14.03 -14.32
CA CYS A 4 3.48 15.15 -13.84
C CYS A 4 4.01 15.71 -12.52
N SER A 5 3.54 16.91 -12.16
CA SER A 5 3.89 17.51 -10.88
C SER A 5 3.28 16.76 -9.69
N VAL A 6 3.88 16.88 -8.52
CA VAL A 6 3.31 16.36 -7.26
C VAL A 6 1.90 16.93 -7.03
N ALA A 7 1.69 18.21 -7.36
CA ALA A 7 0.37 18.85 -7.23
C ALA A 7 -0.68 18.17 -8.12
N THR A 8 -0.32 17.77 -9.34
CA THR A 8 -1.22 17.03 -10.25
C THR A 8 -1.60 15.68 -9.66
N GLY A 9 -0.63 14.95 -9.10
CA GLY A 9 -0.89 13.67 -8.46
C GLY A 9 -1.72 13.79 -7.19
N ASP A 10 -1.48 14.80 -6.37
CA ASP A 10 -2.29 15.10 -5.18
C ASP A 10 -3.74 15.41 -5.55
N ALA A 11 -3.94 16.22 -6.60
CA ALA A 11 -5.27 16.53 -7.10
C ALA A 11 -6.00 15.28 -7.60
N TRP A 12 -5.29 14.38 -8.30
CA TRP A 12 -5.84 13.09 -8.75
C TRP A 12 -6.25 12.19 -7.58
N LEU A 13 -5.38 12.04 -6.59
CA LEU A 13 -5.68 11.25 -5.38
C LEU A 13 -6.90 11.83 -4.63
N ARG A 14 -6.98 13.14 -4.52
CA ARG A 14 -8.11 13.82 -3.89
C ARG A 14 -9.42 13.56 -4.64
N ALA A 15 -9.39 13.60 -5.97
CA ALA A 15 -10.56 13.39 -6.79
C ALA A 15 -11.05 11.93 -6.79
N HIS A 16 -10.13 10.95 -6.71
CA HIS A 16 -10.45 9.53 -6.93
C HIS A 16 -10.41 8.71 -5.63
N VAL A 17 -9.43 8.92 -4.76
CA VAL A 17 -9.26 8.13 -3.53
C VAL A 17 -10.15 8.65 -2.40
N ALA A 18 -10.27 9.96 -2.23
CA ALA A 18 -11.08 10.52 -1.15
C ALA A 18 -12.57 10.12 -1.21
N PRO A 19 -13.24 10.03 -2.37
CA PRO A 19 -14.58 9.48 -2.46
C PRO A 19 -14.66 8.01 -2.04
N LEU A 20 -13.68 7.17 -2.42
CA LEU A 20 -13.63 5.76 -2.01
C LEU A 20 -13.58 5.61 -0.49
N LEU A 21 -12.80 6.45 0.19
CA LEU A 21 -12.68 6.42 1.65
C LEU A 21 -13.99 6.76 2.38
N ARG A 22 -14.92 7.42 1.70
CA ARG A 22 -16.26 7.74 2.21
C ARG A 22 -17.34 6.79 1.73
N SER A 23 -17.00 5.87 0.84
CA SER A 23 -17.95 4.93 0.26
C SER A 23 -18.34 3.84 1.27
N PRO A 24 -19.62 3.48 1.35
CA PRO A 24 -20.09 2.35 2.15
C PRO A 24 -19.47 1.01 1.71
N GLU A 25 -19.08 0.87 0.45
CA GLU A 25 -18.47 -0.33 -0.11
C GLU A 25 -17.09 -0.60 0.49
N LEU A 26 -16.42 0.43 1.02
CA LEU A 26 -15.13 0.25 1.71
C LEU A 26 -15.28 -0.33 3.13
N ARG A 27 -16.50 -0.59 3.60
CA ARG A 27 -16.73 -1.19 4.92
C ARG A 27 -15.99 -2.53 5.05
N GLY A 28 -15.05 -2.59 5.99
CA GLY A 28 -14.17 -3.76 6.14
C GLY A 28 -13.01 -3.85 5.15
N GLY A 29 -12.86 -2.85 4.27
CA GLY A 29 -11.81 -2.80 3.25
C GLY A 29 -10.63 -1.90 3.60
N VAL A 30 -9.68 -1.85 2.68
CA VAL A 30 -8.51 -0.98 2.68
C VAL A 30 -8.22 -0.49 1.27
N VAL A 31 -7.84 0.76 1.13
CA VAL A 31 -7.23 1.30 -0.08
C VAL A 31 -5.74 1.39 0.17
N VAL A 32 -4.94 0.78 -0.69
CA VAL A 32 -3.48 0.90 -0.66
C VAL A 32 -3.04 1.77 -1.83
N VAL A 33 -2.38 2.87 -1.53
CA VAL A 33 -1.67 3.69 -2.51
C VAL A 33 -0.20 3.34 -2.40
N VAL A 34 0.38 2.86 -3.47
CA VAL A 34 1.77 2.44 -3.50
C VAL A 34 2.41 2.91 -4.80
N PHE A 35 3.62 3.44 -4.72
CA PHE A 35 4.39 3.81 -5.89
C PHE A 35 5.08 2.57 -6.46
N ASP A 36 5.24 2.54 -7.76
CA ASP A 36 5.91 1.46 -8.49
C ASP A 36 7.42 1.44 -8.22
N GLU A 37 8.07 2.60 -8.33
CA GLU A 37 9.50 2.76 -8.10
C GLU A 37 9.83 4.13 -7.49
N GLY A 38 11.03 4.25 -6.96
CA GLY A 38 11.60 5.50 -6.44
C GLY A 38 12.53 6.17 -7.46
N THR A 39 13.46 6.96 -6.94
CA THR A 39 14.39 7.76 -7.75
C THR A 39 15.79 7.15 -7.87
N SER A 40 15.99 5.92 -7.41
CA SER A 40 17.27 5.22 -7.48
C SER A 40 17.07 3.76 -7.88
N ASP A 41 18.15 3.15 -8.39
CA ASP A 41 18.14 1.71 -8.76
C ASP A 41 18.43 0.79 -7.56
N THR A 42 18.69 1.35 -6.39
CA THR A 42 19.02 0.57 -5.18
C THR A 42 17.89 -0.39 -4.83
N GLY A 43 18.20 -1.68 -4.74
CA GLY A 43 17.23 -2.70 -4.38
C GLY A 43 16.13 -2.93 -5.43
N GLY A 44 16.34 -2.52 -6.69
CA GLY A 44 15.38 -2.71 -7.79
C GLY A 44 14.31 -1.62 -7.86
N GLY A 45 14.67 -0.37 -7.63
CA GLY A 45 13.77 0.77 -7.78
C GLY A 45 13.76 1.75 -6.61
N GLY A 46 14.61 1.55 -5.62
CA GLY A 46 14.79 2.47 -4.51
C GLY A 46 13.66 2.43 -3.47
N ARG A 47 13.62 3.47 -2.65
CA ARG A 47 12.60 3.63 -1.62
C ARG A 47 11.35 4.26 -2.21
N ILE A 48 10.20 3.65 -1.92
CA ILE A 48 8.89 4.12 -2.37
C ILE A 48 7.99 4.49 -1.20
N GLU A 49 6.99 5.31 -1.48
CA GLU A 49 5.90 5.58 -0.55
C GLU A 49 4.82 4.50 -0.67
N ALA A 50 4.27 4.11 0.48
CA ALA A 50 3.11 3.23 0.55
C ALA A 50 2.19 3.69 1.68
N LEU A 51 0.92 3.88 1.37
CA LEU A 51 -0.11 4.32 2.30
C LEU A 51 -1.22 3.27 2.36
N ALA A 52 -1.62 2.88 3.56
CA ALA A 52 -2.81 2.07 3.79
C ALA A 52 -3.89 2.96 4.42
N LEU A 53 -5.05 3.03 3.78
CA LEU A 53 -6.13 3.96 4.12
C LEU A 53 -7.45 3.19 4.24
N GLY A 54 -8.26 3.51 5.23
CA GLY A 54 -9.59 2.93 5.37
C GLY A 54 -9.94 2.48 6.77
N PRO A 55 -11.17 1.98 6.95
CA PRO A 55 -11.72 1.66 8.26
C PRO A 55 -10.99 0.53 9.00
N THR A 56 -10.30 -0.34 8.29
CA THR A 56 -9.54 -1.47 8.87
C THR A 56 -8.14 -1.10 9.33
N VAL A 57 -7.69 0.11 9.02
CA VAL A 57 -6.35 0.59 9.39
C VAL A 57 -6.41 1.40 10.68
N ARG A 58 -5.46 1.19 11.58
CA ARG A 58 -5.30 2.02 12.78
C ARG A 58 -4.73 3.37 12.39
N HIS A 59 -5.46 4.43 12.71
CA HIS A 59 -5.05 5.80 12.41
C HIS A 59 -3.66 6.11 13.01
N GLY A 60 -2.80 6.76 12.23
CA GLY A 60 -1.45 7.15 12.63
C GLY A 60 -0.47 5.99 12.83
N SER A 61 -0.87 4.74 12.55
CA SER A 61 0.04 3.60 12.64
C SER A 61 1.10 3.60 11.54
N ARG A 62 2.25 3.02 11.85
CA ARG A 62 3.35 2.87 10.89
C ARG A 62 3.88 1.44 10.91
N PHE A 63 4.20 0.93 9.73
CA PHE A 63 4.98 -0.29 9.58
C PHE A 63 6.44 0.10 9.36
N THR A 64 7.32 -0.37 10.25
CA THR A 64 8.72 0.08 10.30
C THR A 64 9.73 -0.97 9.87
N LYS A 65 9.29 -2.19 9.58
CA LYS A 65 10.17 -3.23 9.05
C LYS A 65 10.41 -3.02 7.55
N ALA A 66 11.60 -3.36 7.08
CA ALA A 66 11.89 -3.35 5.65
C ALA A 66 10.95 -4.31 4.91
N THR A 67 10.32 -3.81 3.85
CA THR A 67 9.45 -4.57 2.97
C THR A 67 9.53 -4.02 1.55
N ASN A 68 8.85 -4.68 0.63
CA ASN A 68 8.82 -4.32 -0.79
C ASN A 68 7.49 -4.77 -1.41
N HIS A 69 7.34 -4.67 -2.73
CA HIS A 69 6.12 -5.12 -3.44
C HIS A 69 5.76 -6.58 -3.16
N TYR A 70 6.74 -7.46 -2.99
CA TYR A 70 6.48 -8.87 -2.64
C TYR A 70 5.91 -9.01 -1.22
N GLY A 71 6.34 -8.15 -0.30
CA GLY A 71 5.75 -8.11 1.05
C GLY A 71 4.31 -7.59 1.05
N LEU A 72 4.00 -6.62 0.18
CA LEU A 72 2.63 -6.16 -0.03
C LEU A 72 1.77 -7.27 -0.65
N LEU A 73 2.26 -7.94 -1.71
CA LEU A 73 1.57 -9.08 -2.32
C LEU A 73 1.30 -10.17 -1.27
N ARG A 74 2.30 -10.55 -0.48
CA ARG A 74 2.12 -11.50 0.61
C ARG A 74 1.06 -11.06 1.63
N THR A 75 0.99 -9.77 1.94
CA THR A 75 -0.05 -9.23 2.84
C THR A 75 -1.44 -9.48 2.29
N ILE A 76 -1.63 -9.30 0.98
CA ILE A 76 -2.89 -9.56 0.29
C ILE A 76 -3.19 -11.06 0.30
N GLU A 77 -2.23 -11.89 -0.08
CA GLU A 77 -2.37 -13.35 -0.11
C GLU A 77 -2.75 -13.91 1.27
N ASP A 78 -2.06 -13.48 2.32
CA ASP A 78 -2.34 -13.90 3.69
C ASP A 78 -3.73 -13.43 4.16
N ALA A 79 -4.19 -12.24 3.77
CA ALA A 79 -5.49 -11.70 4.14
C ALA A 79 -6.66 -12.48 3.54
N TRP A 80 -6.49 -13.03 2.34
CA TRP A 80 -7.51 -13.85 1.66
C TRP A 80 -7.27 -15.37 1.72
N GLY A 81 -6.25 -15.83 2.46
CA GLY A 81 -5.91 -17.24 2.52
C GLY A 81 -5.47 -17.83 1.16
N LEU A 82 -4.86 -17.00 0.31
CA LEU A 82 -4.40 -17.42 -1.01
C LEU A 82 -3.02 -18.10 -0.94
N PRO A 83 -2.72 -19.00 -1.88
CA PRO A 83 -1.37 -19.53 -2.03
C PRO A 83 -0.37 -18.40 -2.34
N ARG A 84 0.78 -18.45 -1.69
CA ARG A 84 1.84 -17.46 -1.92
C ARG A 84 2.59 -17.74 -3.22
N LEU A 85 2.75 -16.70 -4.04
CA LEU A 85 3.37 -16.76 -5.36
C LEU A 85 4.86 -16.40 -5.30
N ALA A 86 5.69 -17.18 -5.98
CA ALA A 86 7.10 -16.87 -6.23
C ALA A 86 7.80 -16.18 -5.03
N PHE A 87 8.29 -14.97 -5.23
CA PHE A 87 9.05 -14.21 -4.21
C PHE A 87 8.18 -13.65 -3.07
N SER A 88 6.84 -13.65 -3.18
CA SER A 88 6.01 -13.28 -2.04
C SER A 88 6.17 -14.23 -0.85
N ARG A 89 6.60 -15.49 -1.11
CA ARG A 89 6.87 -16.50 -0.07
C ARG A 89 7.89 -16.01 0.97
N THR A 90 8.86 -15.22 0.54
CA THR A 90 9.93 -14.68 1.40
C THR A 90 9.75 -13.21 1.73
N GLY A 91 8.75 -12.54 1.14
CA GLY A 91 8.45 -11.14 1.41
C GLY A 91 8.06 -10.92 2.89
N THR A 92 8.40 -9.78 3.45
CA THR A 92 7.96 -9.38 4.80
C THR A 92 6.56 -8.80 4.74
N PRO A 93 5.52 -9.47 5.26
CA PRO A 93 4.15 -8.97 5.18
C PRO A 93 3.98 -7.74 6.06
N ILE A 94 3.11 -6.83 5.63
CA ILE A 94 2.76 -5.62 6.38
C ILE A 94 1.82 -6.01 7.52
N GLY A 95 2.26 -5.80 8.74
CA GLY A 95 1.50 -6.13 9.94
C GLY A 95 1.50 -5.00 10.96
N GLY A 96 0.75 -5.20 12.06
CA GLY A 96 0.76 -4.25 13.17
C GLY A 96 0.08 -2.91 12.90
N ILE A 97 -0.45 -2.67 11.71
CA ILE A 97 -1.21 -1.46 11.37
C ILE A 97 -2.73 -1.72 11.25
N TRP A 98 -3.14 -2.96 11.31
CA TRP A 98 -4.55 -3.37 11.18
C TRP A 98 -5.29 -3.25 12.49
N LYS A 99 -6.56 -2.85 12.44
CA LYS A 99 -7.50 -2.98 13.58
C LYS A 99 -7.83 -4.46 13.80
N LYS A 100 -8.03 -4.80 15.04
CA LYS A 100 -8.58 -6.10 15.44
C LYS A 100 -10.11 -6.07 15.32
#